data_178b3e2e4b8dd7dcd909b142fa5d1cbe
#
_entry.id   178b3e2e4b8dd7dcd909b142fa5d1cbe
#
_cell.length_a   1.000
_cell.length_b   1.000
_cell.length_c   1.000
_cell.angle_alpha   90.00
_cell.angle_beta   90.00
_cell.angle_gamma   90.00
#
_symmetry.space_group_name_H-M   'P 1'
#
loop_
_entity.id
_entity.type
_entity.pdbx_description
1 polymer ?
#
loop_
_entity_poly.entity_id
_entity_poly.type
_entity_poly.pdbx_seq_one_letter_code
_entity_poly.pdbx_strand_id
1 'polypeptide(L)'
;MDKWAFLTFFVQKVARTYCYKFPKNVTIEWNTIKRKAKLFFDYNQNSRGKTIASVYSVRPTMSATVSMLVSWNKLEEIRPTDFTPKTVLESTIGKRDEWEGVLKNKQDFGKILSTVKEMII
;
A
#
# COMPACT_ATOMS: atom_id res chain seq x y z
N MET A 1 16.30 -1.07 20.33
CA MET A 1 15.54 -1.86 19.31
C MET A 1 15.81 -1.24 17.95
N ASP A 2 16.19 -2.05 16.98
CA ASP A 2 16.43 -1.59 15.60
C ASP A 2 15.15 -0.96 15.04
N LYS A 3 15.31 0.18 14.33
CA LYS A 3 14.17 0.92 13.73
C LYS A 3 13.34 0.04 12.79
N TRP A 4 13.98 -0.86 12.05
CA TRP A 4 13.30 -1.76 11.14
C TRP A 4 12.51 -2.85 11.87
N ALA A 5 13.08 -3.42 12.92
CA ALA A 5 12.38 -4.41 13.75
C ALA A 5 11.14 -3.80 14.41
N PHE A 6 11.25 -2.54 14.87
CA PHE A 6 10.14 -1.82 15.43
C PHE A 6 9.04 -1.54 14.41
N LEU A 7 9.40 -1.07 13.21
CA LEU A 7 8.45 -0.82 12.13
C LEU A 7 7.71 -2.11 11.73
N THR A 8 8.44 -3.19 11.53
CA THR A 8 7.85 -4.50 11.17
C THR A 8 6.86 -4.97 12.24
N PHE A 9 7.24 -4.88 13.51
CA PHE A 9 6.36 -5.25 14.62
C PHE A 9 5.10 -4.39 14.65
N PHE A 10 5.23 -3.08 14.46
CA PHE A 10 4.11 -2.16 14.44
C PHE A 10 3.13 -2.47 13.32
N VAL A 11 3.62 -2.62 12.07
CA VAL A 11 2.76 -2.90 10.91
C VAL A 11 2.11 -4.27 11.04
N GLN A 12 2.79 -5.25 11.65
CA GLN A 12 2.19 -6.55 11.97
C GLN A 12 1.01 -6.42 12.94
N LYS A 13 1.14 -5.58 13.97
CA LYS A 13 0.03 -5.30 14.92
C LYS A 13 -1.16 -4.67 14.20
N VAL A 14 -0.91 -3.67 13.36
CA VAL A 14 -1.95 -3.03 12.54
C VAL A 14 -2.65 -4.08 11.66
N ALA A 15 -1.89 -4.90 10.94
CA ALA A 15 -2.45 -5.95 10.07
C ALA A 15 -3.34 -6.94 10.84
N ARG A 16 -2.90 -7.40 12.02
CA ARG A 16 -3.69 -8.28 12.88
C ARG A 16 -4.98 -7.63 13.37
N THR A 17 -4.92 -6.36 13.77
CA THR A 17 -6.10 -5.59 14.20
C THR A 17 -7.11 -5.46 13.06
N TYR A 18 -6.66 -5.19 11.83
CA TYR A 18 -7.54 -5.15 10.65
C TYR A 18 -8.15 -6.51 10.34
N CYS A 19 -7.38 -7.60 10.42
CA CYS A 19 -7.91 -8.95 10.24
C CYS A 19 -8.96 -9.30 11.32
N TYR A 20 -8.77 -8.84 12.54
CA TYR A 20 -9.74 -9.02 13.61
C TYR A 20 -11.03 -8.22 13.37
N LYS A 21 -10.91 -6.95 12.97
CA LYS A 21 -12.06 -6.08 12.69
C LYS A 21 -12.83 -6.47 11.42
N PHE A 22 -12.13 -6.96 10.40
CA PHE A 22 -12.70 -7.27 9.09
C PHE A 22 -12.36 -8.70 8.63
N PRO A 23 -12.71 -9.74 9.39
CA PRO A 23 -12.26 -11.13 9.16
C PRO A 23 -12.79 -11.73 7.85
N LYS A 24 -13.87 -11.19 7.31
CA LYS A 24 -14.44 -11.61 6.02
C LYS A 24 -13.71 -11.01 4.81
N ASN A 25 -13.09 -9.85 4.97
CA ASN A 25 -12.55 -9.05 3.86
C ASN A 25 -11.01 -9.07 3.80
N VAL A 26 -10.34 -9.18 4.94
CA VAL A 26 -8.87 -9.02 5.05
C VAL A 26 -8.22 -10.27 5.63
N THR A 27 -7.02 -10.57 5.18
CA THR A 27 -6.21 -11.69 5.68
C THR A 27 -4.72 -11.39 5.64
N ILE A 28 -3.96 -12.00 6.55
CA ILE A 28 -2.49 -12.06 6.53
C ILE A 28 -1.97 -13.43 6.10
N GLU A 29 -2.85 -14.29 5.58
CA GLU A 29 -2.51 -15.65 5.15
C GLU A 29 -1.61 -15.62 3.89
N TRP A 30 -0.44 -16.23 4.00
CA TRP A 30 0.54 -16.30 2.90
C TRP A 30 0.10 -17.18 1.75
N ASN A 31 -0.54 -18.31 2.06
CA ASN A 31 -0.99 -19.26 1.05
C ASN A 31 -2.16 -18.66 0.26
N THR A 32 -1.93 -18.41 -1.02
CA THR A 32 -2.93 -17.80 -1.92
C THR A 32 -4.24 -18.58 -1.98
N ILE A 33 -4.18 -19.91 -1.95
CA ILE A 33 -5.36 -20.79 -1.98
C ILE A 33 -6.22 -20.58 -0.72
N LYS A 34 -5.56 -20.40 0.43
CA LYS A 34 -6.24 -20.20 1.73
C LYS A 34 -6.84 -18.81 1.91
N ARG A 35 -6.46 -17.83 1.08
CA ARG A 35 -6.97 -16.43 1.18
C ARG A 35 -8.45 -16.30 0.88
N LYS A 36 -9.05 -17.22 0.13
CA LYS A 36 -10.50 -17.25 -0.18
C LYS A 36 -11.03 -15.90 -0.68
N ALA A 37 -10.36 -15.32 -1.67
CA ALA A 37 -10.67 -14.00 -2.25
C ALA A 37 -10.62 -12.80 -1.28
N LYS A 38 -9.98 -12.93 -0.12
CA LYS A 38 -9.76 -11.83 0.82
C LYS A 38 -8.58 -10.95 0.39
N LEU A 39 -8.64 -9.68 0.74
CA LEU A 39 -7.54 -8.75 0.58
C LEU A 39 -6.35 -9.19 1.44
N PHE A 40 -5.20 -9.41 0.83
CA PHE A 40 -3.98 -9.76 1.54
C PHE A 40 -3.30 -8.51 2.11
N PHE A 41 -3.15 -8.45 3.42
CA PHE A 41 -2.40 -7.41 4.09
C PHE A 41 -0.93 -7.86 4.24
N ASP A 42 -0.09 -7.43 3.30
CA ASP A 42 1.33 -7.77 3.25
C ASP A 42 2.17 -6.87 4.17
N TYR A 43 2.18 -7.15 5.46
CA TYR A 43 2.96 -6.38 6.42
C TYR A 43 4.46 -6.64 6.32
N ASN A 44 4.90 -7.78 5.77
CA ASN A 44 6.31 -8.15 5.68
C ASN A 44 7.11 -7.31 4.67
N GLN A 45 6.46 -6.59 3.77
CA GLN A 45 7.12 -5.66 2.86
C GLN A 45 7.75 -4.46 3.61
N ASN A 46 7.31 -4.18 4.84
CA ASN A 46 7.86 -3.12 5.67
C ASN A 46 9.09 -3.61 6.47
N SER A 47 10.04 -4.22 5.81
CA SER A 47 11.28 -4.76 6.38
C SER A 47 12.49 -4.36 5.54
N ARG A 48 13.65 -4.29 6.18
CA ARG A 48 14.91 -4.00 5.48
C ARG A 48 15.17 -5.01 4.37
N GLY A 49 15.61 -4.54 3.20
CA GLY A 49 15.96 -5.38 2.05
C GLY A 49 14.75 -5.93 1.27
N LYS A 50 13.54 -5.51 1.59
CA LYS A 50 12.35 -5.83 0.78
C LYS A 50 12.17 -4.83 -0.35
N THR A 51 11.68 -5.34 -1.47
CA THR A 51 11.34 -4.54 -2.65
C THR A 51 9.83 -4.38 -2.76
N ILE A 52 9.40 -3.21 -3.22
CA ILE A 52 8.01 -2.92 -3.54
C ILE A 52 7.94 -2.35 -4.94
N ALA A 53 6.87 -2.63 -5.67
CA ALA A 53 6.65 -2.01 -6.96
C ALA A 53 6.54 -0.49 -6.80
N SER A 54 7.38 0.25 -7.53
CA SER A 54 7.34 1.71 -7.51
C SER A 54 6.06 2.23 -8.17
N VAL A 55 5.67 3.45 -7.81
CA VAL A 55 4.71 4.21 -8.60
C VAL A 55 5.23 4.39 -10.02
N TYR A 56 4.35 4.44 -10.99
CA TYR A 56 4.62 4.48 -12.44
C TYR A 56 5.32 3.23 -13.01
N SER A 57 5.50 2.16 -12.23
CA SER A 57 6.04 0.90 -12.76
C SER A 57 4.97 0.09 -13.49
N VAL A 58 5.34 -0.47 -14.62
CA VAL A 58 4.48 -1.41 -15.38
C VAL A 58 4.41 -2.74 -14.63
N ARG A 59 3.20 -3.25 -14.46
CA ARG A 59 2.94 -4.53 -13.79
C ARG A 59 2.91 -5.67 -14.83
N PRO A 60 3.42 -6.85 -14.50
CA PRO A 60 3.40 -8.02 -15.38
C PRO A 60 1.99 -8.66 -15.42
N THR A 61 1.01 -7.88 -15.86
CA THR A 61 -0.38 -8.32 -16.07
C THR A 61 -0.67 -8.41 -17.56
N MET A 62 -1.71 -9.13 -17.96
CA MET A 62 -2.11 -9.24 -19.37
C MET A 62 -2.34 -7.87 -20.03
N SER A 63 -2.86 -6.91 -19.28
CA SER A 63 -3.12 -5.54 -19.75
C SER A 63 -1.93 -4.59 -19.53
N ALA A 64 -0.77 -5.09 -19.08
CA ALA A 64 0.40 -4.27 -18.75
C ALA A 64 0.03 -3.02 -17.93
N THR A 65 -0.75 -3.20 -16.87
CA THR A 65 -1.23 -2.09 -16.04
C THR A 65 -0.09 -1.37 -15.34
N VAL A 66 -0.26 -0.09 -15.04
CA VAL A 66 0.74 0.75 -14.37
C VAL A 66 0.32 1.02 -12.94
N SER A 67 1.25 0.89 -11.99
CA SER A 67 1.03 1.32 -10.60
C SER A 67 0.88 2.84 -10.57
N MET A 68 -0.29 3.35 -10.18
CA MET A 68 -0.61 4.77 -10.24
C MET A 68 -1.03 5.31 -8.88
N LEU A 69 -0.69 6.58 -8.59
CA LEU A 69 -1.29 7.31 -7.48
C LEU A 69 -2.69 7.77 -7.87
N VAL A 70 -3.64 7.59 -6.97
CA VAL A 70 -5.02 8.01 -7.16
C VAL A 70 -5.55 8.63 -5.88
N SER A 71 -6.39 9.65 -6.02
CA SER A 71 -7.06 10.27 -4.88
C SER A 71 -8.13 9.33 -4.32
N TRP A 72 -8.29 9.31 -3.00
CA TRP A 72 -9.25 8.45 -2.31
C TRP A 72 -10.70 8.64 -2.79
N ASN A 73 -11.09 9.86 -3.14
CA ASN A 73 -12.43 10.17 -3.63
C ASN A 73 -12.72 9.64 -5.04
N LYS A 74 -11.70 9.22 -5.80
CA LYS A 74 -11.85 8.61 -7.13
C LYS A 74 -11.77 7.10 -7.11
N LEU A 75 -11.50 6.49 -5.97
CA LEU A 75 -11.20 5.06 -5.87
C LEU A 75 -12.34 4.17 -6.35
N GLU A 76 -13.59 4.58 -6.19
CA GLU A 76 -14.77 3.81 -6.63
C GLU A 76 -15.06 3.95 -8.14
N GLU A 77 -14.50 4.98 -8.79
CA GLU A 77 -14.75 5.31 -10.21
C GLU A 77 -13.72 4.66 -11.15
N ILE A 78 -12.60 4.16 -10.61
CA ILE A 78 -11.44 3.70 -11.38
C ILE A 78 -11.25 2.19 -11.27
N ARG A 79 -10.62 1.62 -12.29
CA ARG A 79 -10.18 0.23 -12.33
C ARG A 79 -8.68 0.14 -12.66
N PRO A 80 -7.98 -0.91 -12.22
CA PRO A 80 -6.56 -1.09 -12.58
C PRO A 80 -6.29 -1.06 -14.08
N THR A 81 -7.24 -1.52 -14.89
CA THR A 81 -7.15 -1.56 -16.36
C THR A 81 -7.21 -0.18 -17.04
N ASP A 82 -7.63 0.86 -16.31
CA ASP A 82 -7.65 2.23 -16.82
C ASP A 82 -6.24 2.83 -16.91
N PHE A 83 -5.29 2.24 -16.18
CA PHE A 83 -3.90 2.69 -16.08
C PHE A 83 -2.99 1.81 -16.92
N THR A 84 -2.90 2.08 -18.21
CA THR A 84 -1.93 1.49 -19.14
C THR A 84 -0.76 2.45 -19.37
N PRO A 85 0.39 2.01 -19.93
CA PRO A 85 1.48 2.93 -20.25
C PRO A 85 1.04 4.11 -21.10
N LYS A 86 0.14 3.89 -22.04
CA LYS A 86 -0.40 4.94 -22.92
C LYS A 86 -1.26 5.95 -22.14
N THR A 87 -2.27 5.48 -21.41
CA THR A 87 -3.20 6.36 -20.68
C THR A 87 -2.51 7.14 -19.56
N VAL A 88 -1.53 6.51 -18.89
CA VAL A 88 -0.75 7.17 -17.84
C VAL A 88 0.14 8.25 -18.46
N LEU A 89 0.83 7.98 -19.56
CA LEU A 89 1.65 8.98 -20.23
C LEU A 89 0.79 10.19 -20.67
N GLU A 90 -0.33 9.96 -21.33
CA GLU A 90 -1.25 11.01 -21.76
C GLU A 90 -1.81 11.84 -20.59
N SER A 91 -2.07 11.19 -19.45
CA SER A 91 -2.64 11.84 -18.26
C SER A 91 -1.62 12.62 -17.43
N THR A 92 -0.32 12.31 -17.53
CA THR A 92 0.76 12.91 -16.71
C THR A 92 1.55 13.99 -17.42
N ILE A 93 1.59 13.98 -18.75
CA ILE A 93 2.30 15.01 -19.53
C ILE A 93 1.82 16.41 -19.13
N GLY A 94 2.77 17.28 -18.76
CA GLY A 94 2.51 18.68 -18.38
C GLY A 94 1.86 18.88 -17.02
N LYS A 95 1.65 17.81 -16.23
CA LYS A 95 1.13 17.91 -14.87
C LYS A 95 2.24 17.75 -13.84
N ARG A 96 2.01 18.33 -12.65
CA ARG A 96 2.90 18.14 -11.52
C ARG A 96 2.86 16.69 -11.06
N ASP A 97 4.03 16.12 -10.74
CA ASP A 97 4.15 14.79 -10.17
C ASP A 97 3.66 14.79 -8.71
N GLU A 98 2.56 14.09 -8.44
CA GLU A 98 2.01 13.96 -7.09
C GLU A 98 2.95 13.18 -6.14
N TRP A 99 3.89 12.41 -6.70
CA TRP A 99 4.91 11.67 -5.94
C TRP A 99 6.12 12.52 -5.53
N GLU A 100 6.29 13.72 -6.11
CA GLU A 100 7.47 14.58 -5.88
C GLU A 100 7.76 14.85 -4.40
N GLY A 101 6.72 14.96 -3.58
CA GLY A 101 6.84 15.25 -2.15
C GLY A 101 7.23 14.07 -1.25
N VAL A 102 7.17 12.83 -1.75
CA VAL A 102 7.25 11.64 -0.89
C VAL A 102 8.56 11.50 -0.13
N LEU A 103 9.69 11.87 -0.75
CA LEU A 103 11.01 11.83 -0.10
C LEU A 103 11.32 13.07 0.74
N LYS A 104 10.63 14.18 0.48
CA LYS A 104 10.81 15.45 1.19
C LYS A 104 9.95 15.50 2.46
N ASN A 105 8.76 14.93 2.43
CA ASN A 105 7.80 14.94 3.53
C ASN A 105 8.04 13.77 4.49
N LYS A 106 9.00 13.96 5.39
CA LYS A 106 9.29 12.94 6.43
C LYS A 106 8.10 12.81 7.37
N GLN A 107 7.66 11.58 7.58
CA GLN A 107 6.64 11.25 8.57
C GLN A 107 7.28 11.11 9.96
N ASP A 108 6.68 11.75 10.98
CA ASP A 108 7.06 11.55 12.37
C ASP A 108 6.35 10.32 12.93
N PHE A 109 7.10 9.24 12.99
CA PHE A 109 6.58 7.95 13.46
C PHE A 109 6.16 7.98 14.95
N GLY A 110 6.79 8.83 15.76
CA GLY A 110 6.42 9.00 17.17
C GLY A 110 5.01 9.58 17.35
N LYS A 111 4.66 10.57 16.51
CA LYS A 111 3.30 11.14 16.49
C LYS A 111 2.26 10.13 16.01
N ILE A 112 2.60 9.36 14.98
CA ILE A 112 1.71 8.29 14.49
C ILE A 112 1.43 7.26 15.58
N LEU A 113 2.44 6.87 16.34
CA LEU A 113 2.31 5.89 17.43
C LEU A 113 1.36 6.35 18.53
N SER A 114 1.39 7.61 18.94
CA SER A 114 0.48 8.12 19.97
C SER A 114 -0.99 8.02 19.51
N THR A 115 -1.26 8.41 18.27
CA THR A 115 -2.60 8.33 17.67
C THR A 115 -3.08 6.88 17.51
N VAL A 116 -2.19 5.98 17.12
CA VAL A 116 -2.56 4.58 16.85
C VAL A 116 -2.67 3.75 18.13
N LYS A 117 -1.97 4.10 19.21
CA LYS A 117 -2.15 3.46 20.52
C LYS A 117 -3.63 3.52 20.99
N GLU A 118 -4.30 4.64 20.76
CA GLU A 118 -5.72 4.81 21.08
C GLU A 118 -6.66 3.96 20.19
N MET A 119 -6.19 3.55 19.00
CA MET A 119 -6.98 2.75 18.05
C MET A 119 -6.78 1.23 18.17
N ILE A 120 -5.70 0.79 18.82
CA ILE A 120 -5.28 -0.64 18.87
C ILE A 120 -5.62 -1.29 20.24
N ILE A 121 -6.01 -0.48 21.23
CA ILE A 121 -6.56 -0.96 22.51
C ILE A 121 -8.06 -1.15 22.35
#